data_70739a6076d1663d369096f45b092668
#
_entry.id   70739a6076d1663d369096f45b092668
#
_cell.length_a   1.000
_cell.length_b   1.000
_cell.length_c   1.000
_cell.angle_alpha   90.00
_cell.angle_beta   90.00
_cell.angle_gamma   90.00
#
_symmetry.space_group_name_H-M   'P 1'
#
loop_
_entity.id
_entity.type
_entity.pdbx_description
1 polymer ?
#
loop_
_entity_poly.entity_id
_entity_poly.type
_entity_poly.pdbx_seq_one_letter_code
_entity_poly.pdbx_strand_id
1 'polypeptide(L)'
;MTVKTTWIGLGVMGYPMAGHLAGKADVDMTVYNRNSEKADKWLGQHKGKSANTPKAASADANVVFACVGNDGDLREIAIGPNGAFHAMKPGAVFVDHTTASADVARELATEAKQRGLGFIDAPVSGGQAGAENGVLTVMCGGEAADYAKAEPLIVHYSKMRKLLGPAGAGQTAKMCNQIAIAGLVQGLAECISFGMKSGLNMEDVIEVISKGAAGSWQMENRHKTMIAGKFDFGFAADWMRKDLGICLEAARKNGAHLPVTALVDQFYSDVQAMGGNRWDTSSLIARLNK
;
A
#
# COMPACT_ATOMS: atom_id res chain seq x y z
N MET A 1 11.29 27.73 0.01
CA MET A 1 9.84 28.01 0.20
C MET A 1 9.24 26.84 0.93
N THR A 2 8.38 27.09 1.91
CA THR A 2 7.70 26.01 2.65
C THR A 2 6.58 25.42 1.81
N VAL A 3 6.56 24.10 1.63
CA VAL A 3 5.51 23.37 0.91
C VAL A 3 4.43 22.98 1.92
N LYS A 4 3.21 23.46 1.71
CA LYS A 4 2.06 23.04 2.52
C LYS A 4 1.57 21.71 2.04
N THR A 5 1.60 20.72 2.93
CA THR A 5 1.20 19.35 2.63
C THR A 5 0.08 18.88 3.56
N THR A 6 -0.77 18.03 3.04
CA THR A 6 -1.78 17.33 3.84
C THR A 6 -1.56 15.84 3.76
N TRP A 7 -1.76 15.13 4.87
CA TRP A 7 -1.78 13.68 4.90
C TRP A 7 -3.11 13.16 5.44
N ILE A 8 -3.82 12.36 4.62
CA ILE A 8 -5.12 11.78 4.92
C ILE A 8 -4.95 10.27 5.14
N GLY A 9 -5.27 9.80 6.36
CA GLY A 9 -5.18 8.37 6.71
C GLY A 9 -3.87 8.03 7.41
N LEU A 10 -3.94 7.89 8.73
CA LEU A 10 -2.84 7.53 9.63
C LEU A 10 -2.94 6.05 10.06
N GLY A 11 -3.09 5.18 9.06
CA GLY A 11 -2.98 3.72 9.24
C GLY A 11 -1.53 3.29 9.40
N VAL A 12 -1.31 1.95 9.40
CA VAL A 12 0.02 1.33 9.55
C VAL A 12 1.04 1.89 8.54
N MET A 13 0.60 2.20 7.33
CA MET A 13 1.45 2.74 6.27
C MET A 13 1.53 4.28 6.33
N GLY A 14 0.36 4.96 6.42
CA GLY A 14 0.30 6.41 6.35
C GLY A 14 0.94 7.12 7.53
N TYR A 15 0.88 6.54 8.73
CA TYR A 15 1.45 7.13 9.94
C TYR A 15 2.96 7.41 9.82
N PRO A 16 3.82 6.41 9.50
CA PRO A 16 5.26 6.65 9.32
C PRO A 16 5.58 7.47 8.07
N MET A 17 4.87 7.28 6.94
CA MET A 17 5.12 8.08 5.73
C MET A 17 4.88 9.58 5.99
N ALA A 18 3.78 9.94 6.67
CA ALA A 18 3.52 11.32 7.10
C ALA A 18 4.61 11.85 8.03
N GLY A 19 5.11 10.99 8.93
CA GLY A 19 6.19 11.33 9.86
C GLY A 19 7.50 11.68 9.16
N HIS A 20 7.87 10.93 8.13
CA HIS A 20 9.07 11.22 7.32
C HIS A 20 8.99 12.59 6.64
N LEU A 21 7.81 12.99 6.14
CA LEU A 21 7.60 14.32 5.55
C LEU A 21 7.63 15.42 6.59
N ALA A 22 6.93 15.25 7.72
CA ALA A 22 6.86 16.26 8.78
C ALA A 22 8.23 16.56 9.43
N GLY A 23 9.18 15.62 9.31
CA GLY A 23 10.56 15.82 9.74
C GLY A 23 11.38 16.76 8.85
N LYS A 24 10.86 17.23 7.70
CA LYS A 24 11.58 18.11 6.77
C LYS A 24 11.33 19.58 7.11
N ALA A 25 12.38 20.40 7.06
CA ALA A 25 12.33 21.79 7.46
C ALA A 25 11.46 22.67 6.54
N ASP A 26 11.27 22.23 5.30
CA ASP A 26 10.52 22.93 4.25
C ASP A 26 9.09 22.40 4.07
N VAL A 27 8.59 21.55 4.98
CA VAL A 27 7.23 20.98 4.95
C VAL A 27 6.39 21.53 6.11
N ASP A 28 5.22 22.14 5.79
CA ASP A 28 4.15 22.47 6.76
C ASP A 28 3.04 21.41 6.63
N MET A 29 2.98 20.49 7.59
CA MET A 29 2.13 19.32 7.55
C MET A 29 0.80 19.54 8.26
N THR A 30 -0.31 19.20 7.58
CA THR A 30 -1.63 19.01 8.20
C THR A 30 -2.05 17.55 8.05
N VAL A 31 -2.51 16.92 9.12
CA VAL A 31 -2.97 15.52 9.07
C VAL A 31 -4.47 15.42 9.30
N TYR A 32 -5.07 14.39 8.72
CA TYR A 32 -6.44 13.97 9.02
C TYR A 32 -6.52 12.46 9.16
N ASN A 33 -7.29 12.01 10.13
CA ASN A 33 -7.70 10.60 10.23
C ASN A 33 -9.13 10.52 10.74
N ARG A 34 -9.93 9.56 10.24
CA ARG A 34 -11.34 9.35 10.64
C ARG A 34 -11.49 9.15 12.16
N ASN A 35 -10.59 8.38 12.79
CA ASN A 35 -10.43 8.35 14.23
C ASN A 35 -9.40 9.44 14.64
N SER A 36 -9.87 10.50 15.33
CA SER A 36 -9.05 11.64 15.74
C SER A 36 -7.94 11.28 16.70
N GLU A 37 -8.12 10.26 17.56
CA GLU A 37 -7.09 9.81 18.50
C GLU A 37 -5.78 9.42 17.80
N LYS A 38 -5.86 8.92 16.56
CA LYS A 38 -4.66 8.63 15.77
C LYS A 38 -3.94 9.89 15.31
N ALA A 39 -4.68 10.95 15.00
CA ALA A 39 -4.09 12.25 14.68
C ALA A 39 -3.44 12.87 15.91
N ASP A 40 -4.09 12.81 17.06
CA ASP A 40 -3.55 13.31 18.34
C ASP A 40 -2.27 12.55 18.74
N LYS A 41 -2.29 11.20 18.61
CA LYS A 41 -1.09 10.38 18.83
C LYS A 41 0.05 10.76 17.89
N TRP A 42 -0.26 11.02 16.61
CA TRP A 42 0.72 11.42 15.62
C TRP A 42 1.35 12.78 15.95
N LEU A 43 0.53 13.76 16.35
CA LEU A 43 0.97 15.10 16.79
C LEU A 43 1.83 15.06 18.06
N GLY A 44 1.64 14.07 18.92
CA GLY A 44 2.50 13.83 20.08
C GLY A 44 3.93 13.40 19.72
N GLN A 45 4.18 12.98 18.47
CA GLN A 45 5.47 12.47 18.00
C GLN A 45 6.07 13.30 16.86
N HIS A 46 5.25 14.03 16.10
CA HIS A 46 5.65 14.74 14.89
C HIS A 46 5.14 16.18 14.89
N LYS A 47 5.84 17.04 14.17
CA LYS A 47 5.41 18.44 13.98
C LYS A 47 4.27 18.50 12.95
N GLY A 48 3.28 19.33 13.19
CA GLY A 48 2.17 19.53 12.26
C GLY A 48 0.91 20.06 12.94
N LYS A 49 -0.18 19.96 12.23
CA LYS A 49 -1.54 20.32 12.64
C LYS A 49 -2.48 19.18 12.28
N SER A 50 -3.64 19.14 12.92
CA SER A 50 -4.74 18.27 12.49
C SER A 50 -5.96 19.08 12.08
N ALA A 51 -6.84 18.47 11.30
CA ALA A 51 -8.13 19.02 10.93
C ALA A 51 -9.22 17.95 11.05
N ASN A 52 -10.48 18.37 11.16
CA ASN A 52 -11.60 17.48 11.45
C ASN A 52 -12.23 16.84 10.20
N THR A 53 -11.86 17.28 9.00
CA THR A 53 -12.34 16.72 7.73
C THR A 53 -11.21 16.75 6.69
N PRO A 54 -11.24 15.86 5.67
CA PRO A 54 -10.32 15.92 4.53
C PRO A 54 -10.36 17.28 3.84
N LYS A 55 -11.56 17.86 3.67
CA LYS A 55 -11.79 19.19 3.10
C LYS A 55 -11.03 20.27 3.88
N ALA A 56 -11.20 20.33 5.20
CA ALA A 56 -10.54 21.34 6.03
C ALA A 56 -9.02 21.15 6.05
N ALA A 57 -8.55 19.91 6.07
CA ALA A 57 -7.12 19.59 6.04
C ALA A 57 -6.44 20.07 4.75
N SER A 58 -7.18 20.04 3.62
CA SER A 58 -6.62 20.25 2.28
C SER A 58 -6.74 21.66 1.73
N ALA A 59 -7.38 22.59 2.45
CA ALA A 59 -7.77 23.91 1.95
C ALA A 59 -6.58 24.77 1.44
N ASP A 60 -5.42 24.64 2.05
CA ASP A 60 -4.22 25.40 1.70
C ASP A 60 -3.06 24.54 1.16
N ALA A 61 -3.29 23.23 0.97
CA ALA A 61 -2.24 22.31 0.58
C ALA A 61 -1.82 22.50 -0.88
N ASN A 62 -0.50 22.43 -1.12
CA ASN A 62 0.07 22.30 -2.46
C ASN A 62 0.02 20.85 -2.93
N VAL A 63 0.26 19.90 -2.00
CA VAL A 63 0.18 18.47 -2.26
C VAL A 63 -0.59 17.80 -1.13
N VAL A 64 -1.59 16.98 -1.47
CA VAL A 64 -2.40 16.18 -0.55
C VAL A 64 -2.06 14.71 -0.78
N PHE A 65 -1.60 14.03 0.26
CA PHE A 65 -1.36 12.60 0.26
C PHE A 65 -2.51 11.86 0.94
N ALA A 66 -2.86 10.70 0.42
CA ALA A 66 -3.87 9.83 1.01
C ALA A 66 -3.37 8.38 1.10
N CYS A 67 -3.72 7.67 2.19
CA CYS A 67 -3.50 6.24 2.33
C CYS A 67 -4.63 5.66 3.19
N VAL A 68 -5.66 5.13 2.55
CA VAL A 68 -6.89 4.62 3.19
C VAL A 68 -7.15 3.14 2.86
N GLY A 69 -8.34 2.62 3.10
CA GLY A 69 -8.58 1.17 3.08
C GLY A 69 -8.90 0.58 1.71
N ASN A 70 -9.74 1.26 0.92
CA ASN A 70 -10.35 0.73 -0.30
C ASN A 70 -10.92 1.85 -1.19
N ASP A 71 -11.52 1.46 -2.33
CA ASP A 71 -12.15 2.38 -3.30
C ASP A 71 -13.22 3.28 -2.68
N GLY A 72 -14.05 2.73 -1.80
CA GLY A 72 -15.12 3.48 -1.13
C GLY A 72 -14.58 4.55 -0.18
N ASP A 73 -13.61 4.17 0.66
CA ASP A 73 -12.92 5.11 1.55
C ASP A 73 -12.21 6.21 0.75
N LEU A 74 -11.60 5.84 -0.40
CA LEU A 74 -10.88 6.79 -1.25
C LEU A 74 -11.84 7.80 -1.90
N ARG A 75 -12.99 7.36 -2.43
CA ARG A 75 -14.02 8.27 -2.92
C ARG A 75 -14.52 9.21 -1.84
N GLU A 76 -14.81 8.69 -0.66
CA GLU A 76 -15.33 9.49 0.46
C GLU A 76 -14.35 10.62 0.82
N ILE A 77 -13.05 10.33 0.96
CA ILE A 77 -12.07 11.34 1.37
C ILE A 77 -11.70 12.30 0.24
N ALA A 78 -11.89 11.93 -1.03
CA ALA A 78 -11.57 12.76 -2.19
C ALA A 78 -12.76 13.62 -2.63
N ILE A 79 -13.91 13.01 -2.92
CA ILE A 79 -15.07 13.63 -3.58
C ILE A 79 -16.37 13.58 -2.74
N GLY A 80 -16.38 12.87 -1.59
CA GLY A 80 -17.51 12.86 -0.67
C GLY A 80 -17.83 14.27 -0.13
N PRO A 81 -18.92 14.47 0.63
CA PRO A 81 -19.38 15.80 1.06
C PRO A 81 -18.32 16.63 1.78
N ASN A 82 -17.42 15.98 2.51
CA ASN A 82 -16.27 16.59 3.20
C ASN A 82 -14.93 16.22 2.55
N GLY A 83 -14.94 15.84 1.27
CA GLY A 83 -13.79 15.41 0.52
C GLY A 83 -12.81 16.54 0.21
N ALA A 84 -11.55 16.17 0.05
CA ALA A 84 -10.42 17.08 -0.16
C ALA A 84 -10.59 17.96 -1.41
N PHE A 85 -11.12 17.40 -2.51
CA PHE A 85 -11.26 18.12 -3.78
C PHE A 85 -12.15 19.36 -3.71
N HIS A 86 -13.06 19.45 -2.71
CA HIS A 86 -13.91 20.61 -2.53
C HIS A 86 -13.19 21.84 -1.95
N ALA A 87 -11.96 21.69 -1.45
CA ALA A 87 -11.21 22.80 -0.85
C ALA A 87 -9.79 22.96 -1.42
N MET A 88 -9.27 21.96 -2.12
CA MET A 88 -7.99 22.07 -2.81
C MET A 88 -8.01 23.18 -3.84
N LYS A 89 -6.91 23.94 -3.94
CA LYS A 89 -6.78 25.04 -4.89
C LYS A 89 -6.35 24.52 -6.28
N PRO A 90 -6.80 25.15 -7.37
CA PRO A 90 -6.29 24.80 -8.69
C PRO A 90 -4.75 24.78 -8.74
N GLY A 91 -4.20 23.77 -9.39
CA GLY A 91 -2.77 23.51 -9.45
C GLY A 91 -2.19 22.66 -8.30
N ALA A 92 -2.95 22.40 -7.23
CA ALA A 92 -2.58 21.43 -6.19
C ALA A 92 -2.67 20.00 -6.72
N VAL A 93 -1.91 19.07 -6.13
CA VAL A 93 -1.86 17.68 -6.55
C VAL A 93 -2.35 16.77 -5.42
N PHE A 94 -3.24 15.83 -5.76
CA PHE A 94 -3.64 14.74 -4.88
C PHE A 94 -2.86 13.46 -5.23
N VAL A 95 -2.19 12.88 -4.23
CA VAL A 95 -1.36 11.68 -4.36
C VAL A 95 -1.98 10.57 -3.53
N ASP A 96 -2.45 9.51 -4.19
CA ASP A 96 -3.10 8.37 -3.54
C ASP A 96 -2.17 7.18 -3.39
N HIS A 97 -1.80 6.86 -2.16
CA HIS A 97 -1.02 5.67 -1.80
C HIS A 97 -1.87 4.44 -1.45
N THR A 98 -3.19 4.57 -1.50
CA THR A 98 -4.11 3.44 -1.25
C THR A 98 -3.90 2.37 -2.33
N THR A 99 -3.90 1.10 -1.93
CA THR A 99 -4.09 0.02 -2.91
C THR A 99 -5.58 -0.09 -3.23
N ALA A 100 -5.96 0.39 -4.40
CA ALA A 100 -7.32 0.53 -4.89
C ALA A 100 -7.43 0.02 -6.35
N SER A 101 -8.62 0.08 -6.94
CA SER A 101 -8.79 -0.26 -8.34
C SER A 101 -8.19 0.81 -9.27
N ALA A 102 -7.71 0.38 -10.45
CA ALA A 102 -7.31 1.33 -11.49
C ALA A 102 -8.50 2.16 -12.01
N ASP A 103 -9.71 1.65 -11.86
CA ASP A 103 -10.93 2.34 -12.28
C ASP A 103 -11.22 3.54 -11.36
N VAL A 104 -11.12 3.39 -10.03
CA VAL A 104 -11.28 4.52 -9.11
C VAL A 104 -10.17 5.55 -9.29
N ALA A 105 -8.95 5.13 -9.60
CA ALA A 105 -7.87 6.07 -9.88
C ALA A 105 -8.18 6.92 -11.13
N ARG A 106 -8.69 6.33 -12.21
CA ARG A 106 -9.12 7.06 -13.42
C ARG A 106 -10.32 7.96 -13.17
N GLU A 107 -11.30 7.48 -12.39
CA GLU A 107 -12.46 8.27 -11.95
C GLU A 107 -11.98 9.53 -11.23
N LEU A 108 -11.16 9.38 -10.20
CA LEU A 108 -10.69 10.51 -9.40
C LEU A 108 -9.75 11.44 -10.16
N ALA A 109 -8.94 10.92 -11.09
CA ALA A 109 -8.14 11.75 -11.98
C ALA A 109 -9.02 12.64 -12.88
N THR A 110 -10.14 12.11 -13.38
CA THR A 110 -11.11 12.86 -14.16
C THR A 110 -11.76 13.97 -13.33
N GLU A 111 -12.21 13.63 -12.11
CA GLU A 111 -12.80 14.57 -11.16
C GLU A 111 -11.81 15.66 -10.71
N ALA A 112 -10.56 15.30 -10.48
CA ALA A 112 -9.49 16.25 -10.18
C ALA A 112 -9.28 17.25 -11.33
N LYS A 113 -9.16 16.74 -12.55
CA LYS A 113 -8.96 17.55 -13.76
C LYS A 113 -10.08 18.58 -13.98
N GLN A 114 -11.34 18.21 -13.74
CA GLN A 114 -12.48 19.14 -13.85
C GLN A 114 -12.39 20.32 -12.87
N ARG A 115 -11.64 20.15 -11.79
CA ARG A 115 -11.40 21.17 -10.74
C ARG A 115 -10.05 21.88 -10.89
N GLY A 116 -9.32 21.60 -11.97
CA GLY A 116 -7.97 22.12 -12.18
C GLY A 116 -6.91 21.56 -11.23
N LEU A 117 -7.15 20.37 -10.66
CA LEU A 117 -6.25 19.66 -9.76
C LEU A 117 -5.42 18.62 -10.52
N GLY A 118 -4.22 18.34 -10.03
CA GLY A 118 -3.44 17.18 -10.42
C GLY A 118 -3.82 15.94 -9.61
N PHE A 119 -3.61 14.76 -10.19
CA PHE A 119 -3.86 13.47 -9.55
C PHE A 119 -2.75 12.46 -9.88
N ILE A 120 -2.24 11.78 -8.85
CA ILE A 120 -1.27 10.69 -8.97
C ILE A 120 -1.77 9.50 -8.15
N ASP A 121 -2.00 8.35 -8.78
CA ASP A 121 -2.12 7.08 -8.08
C ASP A 121 -0.72 6.52 -7.84
N ALA A 122 -0.40 6.26 -6.58
CA ALA A 122 0.95 5.98 -6.13
C ALA A 122 1.02 4.86 -5.07
N PRO A 123 0.38 3.70 -5.29
CA PRO A 123 0.44 2.60 -4.34
C PRO A 123 1.87 2.16 -4.07
N VAL A 124 2.08 1.59 -2.89
CA VAL A 124 3.40 1.30 -2.35
C VAL A 124 3.64 -0.20 -2.14
N SER A 125 4.92 -0.59 -2.12
CA SER A 125 5.39 -1.92 -1.74
C SER A 125 6.57 -1.79 -0.77
N GLY A 126 6.67 -2.74 0.18
CA GLY A 126 7.71 -2.77 1.22
C GLY A 126 7.15 -3.04 2.63
N GLY A 127 5.81 -3.07 2.77
CA GLY A 127 5.12 -3.33 4.03
C GLY A 127 5.40 -2.29 5.12
N GLN A 128 4.99 -2.61 6.35
CA GLN A 128 5.15 -1.73 7.50
C GLN A 128 6.61 -1.34 7.73
N ALA A 129 7.52 -2.31 7.72
CA ALA A 129 8.95 -2.06 7.91
C ALA A 129 9.53 -1.12 6.85
N GLY A 130 9.11 -1.26 5.58
CA GLY A 130 9.51 -0.35 4.51
C GLY A 130 9.00 1.08 4.71
N ALA A 131 7.79 1.24 5.25
CA ALA A 131 7.21 2.54 5.58
C ALA A 131 7.93 3.19 6.78
N GLU A 132 8.17 2.43 7.85
CA GLU A 132 8.88 2.90 9.05
C GLU A 132 10.32 3.32 8.75
N ASN A 133 11.02 2.58 7.89
CA ASN A 133 12.41 2.86 7.51
C ASN A 133 12.53 3.87 6.34
N GLY A 134 11.43 4.34 5.74
CA GLY A 134 11.48 5.27 4.62
C GLY A 134 12.05 4.68 3.32
N VAL A 135 11.91 3.38 3.10
CA VAL A 135 12.52 2.64 1.97
C VAL A 135 11.49 1.92 1.09
N LEU A 136 10.31 2.50 0.96
CA LEU A 136 9.26 1.96 0.10
C LEU A 136 9.62 1.99 -1.39
N THR A 137 8.96 1.13 -2.15
CA THR A 137 8.86 1.25 -3.61
C THR A 137 7.50 1.83 -3.96
N VAL A 138 7.46 2.88 -4.80
CA VAL A 138 6.24 3.61 -5.16
C VAL A 138 6.01 3.49 -6.66
N MET A 139 4.85 2.99 -7.04
CA MET A 139 4.42 2.81 -8.43
C MET A 139 3.46 3.94 -8.79
N CYS A 140 3.89 4.90 -9.61
CA CYS A 140 3.10 6.10 -9.89
C CYS A 140 2.42 6.04 -11.26
N GLY A 141 1.17 6.51 -11.31
CA GLY A 141 0.40 6.76 -12.52
C GLY A 141 -0.19 8.16 -12.47
N GLY A 142 -0.20 8.88 -13.60
CA GLY A 142 -0.72 10.24 -13.73
C GLY A 142 0.01 11.07 -14.76
N GLU A 143 -0.21 12.38 -14.74
CA GLU A 143 0.48 13.30 -15.64
C GLU A 143 1.90 13.62 -15.17
N ALA A 144 2.84 13.74 -16.10
CA ALA A 144 4.25 14.00 -15.78
C ALA A 144 4.46 15.31 -15.00
N ALA A 145 3.68 16.35 -15.32
CA ALA A 145 3.75 17.65 -14.64
C ALA A 145 3.30 17.55 -13.16
N ASP A 146 2.31 16.72 -12.86
CA ASP A 146 1.84 16.50 -11.50
C ASP A 146 2.80 15.62 -10.71
N TYR A 147 3.35 14.58 -11.36
CA TYR A 147 4.40 13.75 -10.78
C TYR A 147 5.64 14.58 -10.38
N ALA A 148 6.07 15.51 -11.25
CA ALA A 148 7.21 16.39 -10.97
C ALA A 148 7.01 17.26 -9.72
N LYS A 149 5.76 17.61 -9.37
CA LYS A 149 5.44 18.34 -8.12
C LYS A 149 5.46 17.44 -6.89
N ALA A 150 5.04 16.17 -7.03
CA ALA A 150 4.91 15.22 -5.93
C ALA A 150 6.22 14.46 -5.62
N GLU A 151 7.02 14.16 -6.64
CA GLU A 151 8.23 13.34 -6.54
C GLU A 151 9.25 13.84 -5.51
N PRO A 152 9.52 15.15 -5.38
CA PRO A 152 10.44 15.67 -4.36
C PRO A 152 9.99 15.41 -2.91
N LEU A 153 8.70 15.15 -2.70
CA LEU A 153 8.15 14.77 -1.40
C LEU A 153 8.15 13.26 -1.21
N ILE A 154 7.80 12.50 -2.23
CA ILE A 154 7.76 11.02 -2.21
C ILE A 154 9.15 10.43 -1.92
N VAL A 155 10.24 11.10 -2.32
CA VAL A 155 11.62 10.64 -2.09
C VAL A 155 11.93 10.41 -0.61
N HIS A 156 11.27 11.12 0.31
CA HIS A 156 11.58 11.09 1.73
C HIS A 156 11.17 9.79 2.46
N TYR A 157 10.30 8.99 1.85
CA TYR A 157 9.86 7.69 2.40
C TYR A 157 9.98 6.54 1.37
N SER A 158 10.73 6.77 0.29
CA SER A 158 10.90 5.75 -0.76
C SER A 158 12.34 5.63 -1.24
N LYS A 159 12.79 4.39 -1.44
CA LYS A 159 14.06 4.09 -2.11
C LYS A 159 13.93 4.01 -3.64
N MET A 160 12.73 3.74 -4.15
CA MET A 160 12.42 3.66 -5.57
C MET A 160 11.02 4.21 -5.83
N ARG A 161 10.89 5.05 -6.84
CA ARG A 161 9.62 5.60 -7.33
C ARG A 161 9.73 5.83 -8.82
N LYS A 162 8.65 5.58 -9.53
CA LYS A 162 8.66 5.76 -10.99
C LYS A 162 7.25 6.04 -11.51
N LEU A 163 7.15 7.02 -12.40
CA LEU A 163 5.95 7.23 -13.20
C LEU A 163 5.90 6.15 -14.30
N LEU A 164 4.83 5.36 -14.32
CA LEU A 164 4.69 4.18 -15.16
C LEU A 164 3.71 4.37 -16.33
N GLY A 165 2.96 5.45 -16.31
CA GLY A 165 1.97 5.76 -17.34
C GLY A 165 0.90 6.73 -16.83
N PRO A 166 -0.23 6.88 -17.55
CA PRO A 166 -1.34 7.71 -17.14
C PRO A 166 -2.02 7.22 -15.87
N ALA A 167 -2.99 7.95 -15.34
CA ALA A 167 -3.75 7.59 -14.14
C ALA A 167 -4.30 6.15 -14.22
N GLY A 168 -4.15 5.41 -13.14
CA GLY A 168 -4.42 3.98 -13.02
C GLY A 168 -3.23 3.07 -13.37
N ALA A 169 -2.13 3.59 -13.94
CA ALA A 169 -0.94 2.80 -14.23
C ALA A 169 -0.21 2.36 -12.96
N GLY A 170 -0.17 3.20 -11.92
CA GLY A 170 0.37 2.85 -10.61
C GLY A 170 -0.40 1.71 -9.96
N GLN A 171 -1.74 1.78 -9.95
CA GLN A 171 -2.60 0.72 -9.42
C GLN A 171 -2.46 -0.58 -10.23
N THR A 172 -2.38 -0.49 -11.56
CA THR A 172 -2.15 -1.66 -12.42
C THR A 172 -0.79 -2.31 -12.12
N ALA A 173 0.27 -1.52 -11.93
CA ALA A 173 1.57 -2.02 -11.53
C ALA A 173 1.54 -2.66 -10.13
N LYS A 174 0.76 -2.09 -9.20
CA LYS A 174 0.53 -2.71 -7.89
C LYS A 174 -0.20 -4.05 -8.00
N MET A 175 -1.16 -4.19 -8.92
CA MET A 175 -1.79 -5.49 -9.20
C MET A 175 -0.77 -6.52 -9.70
N CYS A 176 0.13 -6.15 -10.63
CA CYS A 176 1.23 -7.03 -11.05
C CYS A 176 2.10 -7.48 -9.86
N ASN A 177 2.42 -6.55 -8.94
CA ASN A 177 3.15 -6.87 -7.72
C ASN A 177 2.38 -7.86 -6.82
N GLN A 178 1.07 -7.69 -6.63
CA GLN A 178 0.27 -8.58 -5.77
C GLN A 178 0.08 -9.96 -6.38
N ILE A 179 -0.10 -10.05 -7.69
CA ILE A 179 -0.13 -11.31 -8.44
C ILE A 179 1.18 -12.10 -8.23
N ALA A 180 2.32 -11.43 -8.39
CA ALA A 180 3.63 -12.05 -8.19
C ALA A 180 3.82 -12.53 -6.74
N ILE A 181 3.48 -11.69 -5.74
CA ILE A 181 3.60 -12.04 -4.32
C ILE A 181 2.71 -13.24 -3.96
N ALA A 182 1.49 -13.31 -4.47
CA ALA A 182 0.57 -14.41 -4.18
C ALA A 182 1.19 -15.77 -4.50
N GLY A 183 1.67 -15.94 -5.74
CA GLY A 183 2.30 -17.18 -6.18
C GLY A 183 3.61 -17.49 -5.43
N LEU A 184 4.42 -16.46 -5.20
CA LEU A 184 5.70 -16.58 -4.52
C LEU A 184 5.54 -17.04 -3.06
N VAL A 185 4.62 -16.43 -2.30
CA VAL A 185 4.41 -16.80 -0.89
C VAL A 185 3.80 -18.20 -0.77
N GLN A 186 2.90 -18.59 -1.68
CA GLN A 186 2.37 -19.96 -1.69
C GLN A 186 3.47 -20.98 -2.00
N GLY A 187 4.30 -20.72 -3.02
CA GLY A 187 5.42 -21.61 -3.34
C GLY A 187 6.42 -21.75 -2.18
N LEU A 188 6.70 -20.66 -1.46
CA LEU A 188 7.55 -20.68 -0.27
C LEU A 188 6.90 -21.48 0.87
N ALA A 189 5.58 -21.35 1.08
CA ALA A 189 4.86 -22.11 2.08
C ALA A 189 4.93 -23.62 1.81
N GLU A 190 4.76 -24.03 0.56
CA GLU A 190 4.88 -25.43 0.13
C GLU A 190 6.31 -25.94 0.28
N CYS A 191 7.31 -25.15 -0.11
CA CYS A 191 8.73 -25.49 0.03
C CYS A 191 9.09 -25.76 1.50
N ILE A 192 8.72 -24.87 2.42
CA ILE A 192 9.01 -25.02 3.85
C ILE A 192 8.26 -26.24 4.41
N SER A 193 6.97 -26.38 4.13
CA SER A 193 6.17 -27.52 4.62
C SER A 193 6.72 -28.85 4.11
N PHE A 194 7.09 -28.93 2.83
CA PHE A 194 7.70 -30.14 2.24
C PHE A 194 9.02 -30.51 2.92
N GLY A 195 9.92 -29.54 3.07
CA GLY A 195 11.22 -29.78 3.71
C GLY A 195 11.10 -30.22 5.17
N MET A 196 10.22 -29.57 5.95
CA MET A 196 9.93 -29.99 7.35
C MET A 196 9.42 -31.44 7.41
N LYS A 197 8.47 -31.82 6.55
CA LYS A 197 7.94 -33.19 6.48
C LYS A 197 8.97 -34.20 5.97
N SER A 198 10.00 -33.75 5.27
CA SER A 198 11.14 -34.56 4.81
C SER A 198 12.26 -34.66 5.88
N GLY A 199 12.09 -34.06 7.04
CA GLY A 199 13.07 -34.09 8.13
C GLY A 199 14.26 -33.13 7.97
N LEU A 200 14.18 -32.14 7.08
CA LEU A 200 15.23 -31.17 6.86
C LEU A 200 15.16 -30.01 7.87
N ASN A 201 16.32 -29.50 8.27
CA ASN A 201 16.39 -28.21 8.95
C ASN A 201 16.13 -27.08 7.92
N MET A 202 14.94 -26.49 7.98
CA MET A 202 14.53 -25.50 6.98
C MET A 202 15.26 -24.17 7.10
N GLU A 203 15.86 -23.82 8.24
CA GLU A 203 16.70 -22.63 8.33
C GLU A 203 17.96 -22.82 7.48
N ASP A 204 18.63 -23.97 7.58
CA ASP A 204 19.83 -24.29 6.79
C ASP A 204 19.51 -24.39 5.28
N VAL A 205 18.37 -25.01 4.94
CA VAL A 205 17.92 -25.11 3.55
C VAL A 205 17.71 -23.72 2.95
N ILE A 206 16.99 -22.84 3.67
CA ILE A 206 16.72 -21.48 3.20
C ILE A 206 18.01 -20.66 3.09
N GLU A 207 18.95 -20.80 4.02
CA GLU A 207 20.25 -20.14 3.93
C GLU A 207 20.94 -20.42 2.58
N VAL A 208 20.89 -21.67 2.12
CA VAL A 208 21.50 -22.07 0.84
C VAL A 208 20.67 -21.60 -0.35
N ILE A 209 19.38 -21.98 -0.42
CA ILE A 209 18.57 -21.75 -1.63
C ILE A 209 18.21 -20.27 -1.85
N SER A 210 18.24 -19.45 -0.79
CA SER A 210 18.00 -18.00 -0.92
C SER A 210 19.07 -17.28 -1.75
N LYS A 211 20.24 -17.87 -1.92
CA LYS A 211 21.36 -17.33 -2.73
C LYS A 211 21.29 -17.78 -4.19
N GLY A 212 20.38 -18.70 -4.50
CA GLY A 212 20.17 -19.21 -5.85
C GLY A 212 18.96 -18.55 -6.54
N ALA A 213 18.54 -19.17 -7.65
CA ALA A 213 17.44 -18.68 -8.49
C ALA A 213 16.06 -18.65 -7.80
N ALA A 214 15.88 -19.41 -6.70
CA ALA A 214 14.65 -19.41 -5.91
C ALA A 214 14.59 -18.25 -4.89
N GLY A 215 15.64 -17.47 -4.73
CA GLY A 215 15.74 -16.39 -3.76
C GLY A 215 14.66 -15.32 -3.94
N SER A 216 14.18 -14.78 -2.84
CA SER A 216 13.18 -13.71 -2.82
C SER A 216 13.20 -12.96 -1.49
N TRP A 217 12.70 -11.72 -1.51
CA TRP A 217 12.53 -10.96 -0.27
C TRP A 217 11.67 -11.72 0.75
N GLN A 218 10.64 -12.41 0.32
CA GLN A 218 9.77 -13.19 1.20
C GLN A 218 10.53 -14.35 1.84
N MET A 219 11.35 -15.05 1.07
CA MET A 219 12.22 -16.11 1.57
C MET A 219 13.18 -15.58 2.64
N GLU A 220 13.85 -14.46 2.40
CA GLU A 220 14.81 -13.88 3.32
C GLU A 220 14.17 -13.33 4.61
N ASN A 221 12.96 -12.75 4.51
CA ASN A 221 12.36 -11.99 5.61
C ASN A 221 11.18 -12.68 6.30
N ARG A 222 10.70 -13.83 5.81
CA ARG A 222 9.50 -14.52 6.35
C ARG A 222 9.74 -15.97 6.75
N HIS A 223 10.77 -16.64 6.26
CA HIS A 223 10.96 -18.07 6.53
C HIS A 223 10.97 -18.42 8.02
N LYS A 224 11.67 -17.66 8.86
CA LYS A 224 11.76 -17.94 10.31
C LYS A 224 10.40 -17.88 10.99
N THR A 225 9.61 -16.88 10.69
CA THR A 225 8.26 -16.76 11.26
C THR A 225 7.29 -17.80 10.70
N MET A 226 7.46 -18.20 9.42
CA MET A 226 6.70 -19.29 8.81
C MET A 226 7.00 -20.64 9.48
N ILE A 227 8.27 -20.96 9.71
CA ILE A 227 8.72 -22.17 10.42
C ILE A 227 8.18 -22.17 11.85
N ALA A 228 8.23 -21.01 12.52
CA ALA A 228 7.78 -20.87 13.91
C ALA A 228 6.25 -20.75 14.08
N GLY A 229 5.47 -20.68 12.97
CA GLY A 229 4.01 -20.50 13.02
C GLY A 229 3.56 -19.16 13.62
N LYS A 230 4.34 -18.09 13.45
CA LYS A 230 4.07 -16.75 14.01
C LYS A 230 3.65 -15.80 12.91
N PHE A 231 2.44 -15.22 13.00
CA PHE A 231 1.86 -14.41 11.92
C PHE A 231 1.25 -13.07 12.36
N ASP A 232 1.35 -12.70 13.65
CA ASP A 232 0.71 -11.48 14.21
C ASP A 232 1.52 -10.20 13.89
N PHE A 233 1.77 -9.97 12.60
CA PHE A 233 2.51 -8.82 12.09
C PHE A 233 2.24 -8.63 10.60
N GLY A 234 2.84 -7.60 10.00
CA GLY A 234 2.98 -7.42 8.56
C GLY A 234 1.70 -7.07 7.82
N PHE A 235 1.43 -7.75 6.71
CA PHE A 235 0.34 -7.45 5.78
C PHE A 235 -0.79 -8.49 5.89
N ALA A 236 -1.92 -8.07 6.44
CA ALA A 236 -3.03 -8.94 6.79
C ALA A 236 -3.65 -9.69 5.60
N ALA A 237 -4.05 -10.95 5.84
CA ALA A 237 -4.77 -11.79 4.86
C ALA A 237 -6.02 -11.09 4.29
N ASP A 238 -6.79 -10.34 5.10
CA ASP A 238 -7.95 -9.56 4.63
C ASP A 238 -7.57 -8.57 3.54
N TRP A 239 -6.46 -7.86 3.70
CA TRP A 239 -5.99 -6.90 2.71
C TRP A 239 -5.45 -7.58 1.46
N MET A 240 -4.78 -8.72 1.61
CA MET A 240 -4.33 -9.50 0.45
C MET A 240 -5.52 -10.03 -0.35
N ARG A 241 -6.56 -10.53 0.28
CA ARG A 241 -7.79 -10.96 -0.40
C ARG A 241 -8.48 -9.82 -1.14
N LYS A 242 -8.55 -8.63 -0.52
CA LYS A 242 -9.03 -7.43 -1.22
C LYS A 242 -8.20 -7.16 -2.48
N ASP A 243 -6.88 -7.19 -2.36
CA ASP A 243 -5.99 -6.90 -3.47
C ASP A 243 -6.10 -7.94 -4.60
N LEU A 244 -6.17 -9.24 -4.25
CA LEU A 244 -6.38 -10.31 -5.24
C LEU A 244 -7.75 -10.22 -5.91
N GLY A 245 -8.79 -9.82 -5.16
CA GLY A 245 -10.11 -9.54 -5.72
C GLY A 245 -10.06 -8.44 -6.78
N ILE A 246 -9.32 -7.35 -6.55
CA ILE A 246 -9.09 -6.28 -7.53
C ILE A 246 -8.37 -6.83 -8.77
N CYS A 247 -7.33 -7.68 -8.57
CA CYS A 247 -6.61 -8.30 -9.69
C CYS A 247 -7.51 -9.17 -10.56
N LEU A 248 -8.34 -10.02 -9.92
CA LEU A 248 -9.25 -10.93 -10.62
C LEU A 248 -10.35 -10.18 -11.36
N GLU A 249 -10.88 -9.09 -10.80
CA GLU A 249 -11.84 -8.22 -11.48
C GLU A 249 -11.22 -7.54 -12.70
N ALA A 250 -10.01 -6.97 -12.54
CA ALA A 250 -9.29 -6.37 -13.65
C ALA A 250 -8.99 -7.39 -14.76
N ALA A 251 -8.64 -8.63 -14.39
CA ALA A 251 -8.38 -9.70 -15.33
C ALA A 251 -9.62 -10.06 -16.17
N ARG A 252 -10.83 -10.07 -15.56
CA ARG A 252 -12.09 -10.28 -16.31
C ARG A 252 -12.32 -9.20 -17.37
N LYS A 253 -11.87 -7.96 -17.12
CA LYS A 253 -12.05 -6.82 -18.04
C LYS A 253 -11.02 -6.81 -19.17
N ASN A 254 -9.77 -7.19 -18.88
CA ASN A 254 -8.67 -7.13 -19.85
C ASN A 254 -8.35 -8.48 -20.53
N GLY A 255 -9.03 -9.56 -20.14
CA GLY A 255 -8.86 -10.91 -20.72
C GLY A 255 -7.63 -11.68 -20.19
N ALA A 256 -6.95 -11.20 -19.14
CA ALA A 256 -5.82 -11.93 -18.56
C ALA A 256 -6.28 -13.20 -17.82
N HIS A 257 -5.48 -14.26 -17.91
CA HIS A 257 -5.71 -15.52 -17.20
C HIS A 257 -4.85 -15.56 -15.94
N LEU A 258 -5.47 -15.60 -14.74
CA LEU A 258 -4.81 -15.59 -13.44
C LEU A 258 -5.16 -16.83 -12.59
N PRO A 259 -4.89 -18.07 -13.07
CA PRO A 259 -5.30 -19.28 -12.34
C PRO A 259 -4.62 -19.41 -10.97
N VAL A 260 -3.33 -19.10 -10.87
CA VAL A 260 -2.59 -19.15 -9.59
C VAL A 260 -3.13 -18.13 -8.61
N THR A 261 -3.39 -16.91 -9.06
CA THR A 261 -3.95 -15.83 -8.20
C THR A 261 -5.32 -16.21 -7.65
N ALA A 262 -6.18 -16.79 -8.49
CA ALA A 262 -7.51 -17.24 -8.08
C ALA A 262 -7.44 -18.37 -7.05
N LEU A 263 -6.53 -19.34 -7.25
CA LEU A 263 -6.33 -20.44 -6.32
C LEU A 263 -5.78 -19.92 -4.97
N VAL A 264 -4.81 -19.02 -4.99
CA VAL A 264 -4.21 -18.48 -3.76
C VAL A 264 -5.21 -17.59 -3.01
N ASP A 265 -6.10 -16.87 -3.70
CA ASP A 265 -7.21 -16.17 -3.03
C ASP A 265 -8.11 -17.13 -2.23
N GLN A 266 -8.44 -18.31 -2.79
CA GLN A 266 -9.18 -19.33 -2.04
C GLN A 266 -8.39 -19.85 -0.83
N PHE A 267 -7.07 -20.00 -0.96
CA PHE A 267 -6.22 -20.39 0.17
C PHE A 267 -6.21 -19.36 1.30
N TYR A 268 -6.24 -18.07 0.98
CA TYR A 268 -6.42 -17.04 2.00
C TYR A 268 -7.83 -17.06 2.63
N SER A 269 -8.86 -17.50 1.89
CA SER A 269 -10.18 -17.74 2.48
C SER A 269 -10.11 -18.81 3.58
N ASP A 270 -9.33 -19.89 3.36
CA ASP A 270 -9.13 -20.91 4.38
C ASP A 270 -8.38 -20.35 5.60
N VAL A 271 -7.38 -19.49 5.37
CA VAL A 271 -6.67 -18.78 6.46
C VAL A 271 -7.65 -17.94 7.29
N GLN A 272 -8.56 -17.21 6.65
CA GLN A 272 -9.61 -16.45 7.34
C GLN A 272 -10.52 -17.38 8.16
N ALA A 273 -10.94 -18.51 7.59
CA ALA A 273 -11.76 -19.50 8.29
C ALA A 273 -11.05 -20.12 9.53
N MET A 274 -9.72 -20.09 9.56
CA MET A 274 -8.91 -20.46 10.73
C MET A 274 -8.79 -19.33 11.78
N GLY A 275 -9.44 -18.18 11.58
CA GLY A 275 -9.32 -17.00 12.45
C GLY A 275 -8.16 -16.08 12.07
N GLY A 276 -7.49 -16.34 10.95
CA GLY A 276 -6.30 -15.63 10.51
C GLY A 276 -6.55 -14.33 9.71
N ASN A 277 -7.69 -13.67 9.89
CA ASN A 277 -8.04 -12.43 9.18
C ASN A 277 -6.95 -11.37 9.23
N ARG A 278 -6.28 -11.25 10.38
CA ARG A 278 -5.23 -10.26 10.62
C ARG A 278 -3.82 -10.81 10.52
N TRP A 279 -3.66 -12.10 10.26
CA TRP A 279 -2.34 -12.71 10.09
C TRP A 279 -1.64 -12.22 8.83
N ASP A 280 -0.31 -12.15 8.89
CA ASP A 280 0.54 -11.81 7.74
C ASP A 280 0.30 -12.79 6.57
N THR A 281 0.47 -12.31 5.35
CA THR A 281 0.32 -13.12 4.13
C THR A 281 1.12 -14.43 4.14
N SER A 282 2.22 -14.51 4.89
CA SER A 282 3.02 -15.72 5.06
C SER A 282 2.28 -16.85 5.81
N SER A 283 1.11 -16.57 6.38
CA SER A 283 0.25 -17.55 7.05
C SER A 283 -0.35 -18.64 6.14
N LEU A 284 -0.16 -18.57 4.83
CA LEU A 284 -0.53 -19.66 3.92
C LEU A 284 0.04 -21.01 4.33
N ILE A 285 1.21 -21.05 4.98
CA ILE A 285 1.82 -22.28 5.49
C ILE A 285 0.97 -22.94 6.61
N ALA A 286 0.20 -22.18 7.38
CA ALA A 286 -0.62 -22.73 8.47
C ALA A 286 -1.64 -23.75 7.96
N ARG A 287 -2.11 -23.64 6.72
CA ARG A 287 -3.01 -24.59 6.07
C ARG A 287 -2.36 -25.94 5.79
N LEU A 288 -1.04 -25.98 5.61
CA LEU A 288 -0.27 -27.14 5.18
C LEU A 288 0.25 -27.97 6.36
N ASN A 289 0.18 -27.41 7.56
CA ASN A 289 0.71 -28.00 8.79
C ASN A 289 -0.39 -28.58 9.71
N LYS A 290 -1.59 -28.84 9.15
CA LYS A 290 -2.68 -29.53 9.82
C LYS A 290 -2.46 -31.03 9.86
#